data_6ecacf7d2ac67dd1b112c08fe3b26f1b
#
_entry.id   6ecacf7d2ac67dd1b112c08fe3b26f1b
#
_cell.length_a   1.000
_cell.length_b   1.000
_cell.length_c   1.000
_cell.angle_alpha   90.00
_cell.angle_beta   90.00
_cell.angle_gamma   90.00
#
_symmetry.space_group_name_H-M   'P 1'
#
loop_
_entity.id
_entity.type
_entity.pdbx_description
1 polymer ?
#
loop_
_entity_poly.entity_id
_entity_poly.type
_entity_poly.pdbx_seq_one_letter_code
_entity_poly.pdbx_strand_id
1 'polypeptide(L)'
;MLATLFRLLMGRIRARTAILTVLLLCGSRAFAQGAPVSPDHPWHGVGEQRIEADAKNFRESRFNTDPAKTYSLGELIDVAETHNPETHFAWERARAQAAALGVARSELFPTLAAAALSETNREETYLGTRFYRQTFQDFQVALDLNYTVFDFGARAGRIADARAEVLAANFVFNDTHRRVIYQVEQAYYQLLNASGQEDAARA
;
A
#
# COMPACT_ATOMS: atom_id res chain seq x y z
N MET A 1 -54.82 0.21 -17.60
CA MET A 1 -54.12 -0.67 -16.64
C MET A 1 -52.91 -1.41 -17.25
N LEU A 2 -52.92 -1.82 -18.51
CA LEU A 2 -51.77 -2.49 -19.18
C LEU A 2 -50.54 -1.56 -19.43
N ALA A 3 -50.74 -0.29 -19.71
CA ALA A 3 -49.65 0.64 -20.03
C ALA A 3 -48.74 0.98 -18.82
N THR A 4 -49.28 0.90 -17.61
CA THR A 4 -48.53 1.17 -16.36
C THR A 4 -47.65 0.00 -15.98
N LEU A 5 -48.10 -1.20 -16.22
CA LEU A 5 -47.33 -2.46 -16.01
C LEU A 5 -46.13 -2.56 -16.98
N PHE A 6 -46.32 -2.12 -18.23
CA PHE A 6 -45.29 -2.14 -19.24
C PHE A 6 -44.16 -1.14 -18.93
N ARG A 7 -44.48 0.04 -18.40
CA ARG A 7 -43.47 1.03 -17.95
C ARG A 7 -42.68 0.58 -16.74
N LEU A 8 -43.30 -0.12 -15.80
CA LEU A 8 -42.61 -0.71 -14.63
C LEU A 8 -41.67 -1.86 -15.01
N LEU A 9 -42.07 -2.69 -15.98
CA LEU A 9 -41.24 -3.80 -16.48
C LEU A 9 -40.01 -3.29 -17.27
N MET A 10 -40.19 -2.28 -18.12
CA MET A 10 -39.10 -1.63 -18.88
C MET A 10 -38.11 -0.88 -17.98
N GLY A 11 -38.58 -0.26 -16.89
CA GLY A 11 -37.71 0.40 -15.92
C GLY A 11 -36.81 -0.58 -15.17
N ARG A 12 -37.31 -1.77 -14.85
CA ARG A 12 -36.55 -2.84 -14.18
C ARG A 12 -35.51 -3.50 -15.09
N ILE A 13 -35.78 -3.61 -16.39
CA ILE A 13 -34.81 -4.13 -17.36
C ILE A 13 -33.67 -3.14 -17.59
N ARG A 14 -33.97 -1.84 -17.68
CA ARG A 14 -32.94 -0.79 -17.82
C ARG A 14 -32.03 -0.66 -16.59
N ALA A 15 -32.57 -0.83 -15.38
CA ALA A 15 -31.78 -0.82 -14.16
C ALA A 15 -30.86 -2.05 -14.07
N ARG A 16 -31.32 -3.22 -14.50
CA ARG A 16 -30.52 -4.46 -14.51
C ARG A 16 -29.40 -4.41 -15.54
N THR A 17 -29.64 -3.86 -16.73
CA THR A 17 -28.58 -3.68 -17.75
C THR A 17 -27.56 -2.62 -17.31
N ALA A 18 -27.96 -1.53 -16.64
CA ALA A 18 -27.04 -0.52 -16.12
C ALA A 18 -26.12 -1.09 -15.01
N ILE A 19 -26.65 -1.90 -14.10
CA ILE A 19 -25.88 -2.57 -13.04
C ILE A 19 -24.90 -3.58 -13.65
N LEU A 20 -25.33 -4.37 -14.63
CA LEU A 20 -24.47 -5.31 -15.34
C LEU A 20 -23.33 -4.60 -16.09
N THR A 21 -23.59 -3.45 -16.69
CA THR A 21 -22.57 -2.65 -17.42
C THR A 21 -21.56 -2.03 -16.45
N VAL A 22 -21.99 -1.59 -15.27
CA VAL A 22 -21.08 -1.06 -14.22
C VAL A 22 -20.21 -2.17 -13.64
N LEU A 23 -20.76 -3.37 -13.42
CA LEU A 23 -19.99 -4.55 -12.97
C LEU A 23 -18.96 -5.01 -14.01
N LEU A 24 -19.29 -4.99 -15.30
CA LEU A 24 -18.36 -5.30 -16.38
C LEU A 24 -17.24 -4.27 -16.54
N LEU A 25 -17.51 -3.00 -16.27
CA LEU A 25 -16.51 -1.92 -16.32
C LEU A 25 -15.55 -1.94 -15.10
N CYS A 26 -15.99 -2.44 -13.94
CA CYS A 26 -15.10 -2.64 -12.78
C CYS A 26 -14.20 -3.89 -12.92
N GLY A 27 -14.62 -4.92 -13.66
CA GLY A 27 -13.87 -6.17 -13.82
C GLY A 27 -12.66 -6.10 -14.76
N SER A 28 -12.51 -5.04 -15.56
CA SER A 28 -11.52 -4.99 -16.63
C SER A 28 -10.16 -4.39 -16.24
N ARG A 29 -9.87 -4.16 -14.96
CA ARG A 29 -8.57 -3.61 -14.51
C ARG A 29 -7.76 -4.51 -13.58
N ALA A 30 -8.14 -5.75 -13.40
CA ALA A 30 -7.23 -6.74 -12.86
C ALA A 30 -6.25 -7.18 -13.98
N PHE A 31 -5.38 -6.28 -14.41
CA PHE A 31 -4.17 -6.69 -15.10
C PHE A 31 -3.38 -7.50 -14.09
N ALA A 32 -3.47 -8.81 -14.19
CA ALA A 32 -2.48 -9.69 -13.60
C ALA A 32 -1.13 -9.15 -14.07
N GLN A 33 -0.32 -8.67 -13.14
CA GLN A 33 1.07 -8.29 -13.42
C GLN A 33 1.73 -9.60 -13.87
N GLY A 34 1.82 -9.78 -15.18
CA GLY A 34 2.38 -10.99 -15.76
C GLY A 34 3.80 -11.16 -15.27
N ALA A 35 4.11 -12.30 -14.70
CA ALA A 35 5.50 -12.66 -14.44
C ALA A 35 6.31 -12.56 -15.75
N PRO A 36 7.60 -12.22 -15.70
CA PRO A 36 8.44 -12.16 -16.89
C PRO A 36 8.40 -13.49 -17.61
N VAL A 37 8.43 -13.44 -18.93
CA VAL A 37 8.34 -14.64 -19.80
C VAL A 37 9.57 -15.54 -19.65
N SER A 38 10.68 -15.01 -19.12
CA SER A 38 11.96 -15.70 -19.00
C SER A 38 12.73 -15.19 -17.76
N PRO A 39 13.51 -16.05 -17.07
CA PRO A 39 14.27 -15.66 -15.86
C PRO A 39 15.43 -14.69 -16.12
N ASP A 40 15.81 -14.47 -17.38
CA ASP A 40 16.82 -13.51 -17.80
C ASP A 40 16.27 -12.10 -18.02
N HIS A 41 14.94 -11.91 -17.92
CA HIS A 41 14.31 -10.60 -18.00
C HIS A 41 13.94 -10.12 -16.58
N PRO A 42 14.41 -8.94 -16.16
CA PRO A 42 14.01 -8.38 -14.86
C PRO A 42 12.50 -8.11 -14.84
N TRP A 43 11.88 -8.40 -13.71
CA TRP A 43 10.47 -8.14 -13.51
C TRP A 43 10.27 -6.68 -13.13
N HIS A 44 9.53 -5.95 -13.98
CA HIS A 44 9.17 -4.55 -13.73
C HIS A 44 7.74 -4.45 -13.23
N GLY A 45 7.55 -4.10 -11.98
CA GLY A 45 6.22 -3.90 -11.37
C GLY A 45 5.56 -2.62 -11.87
N VAL A 46 4.20 -2.59 -11.88
CA VAL A 46 3.41 -1.40 -12.31
C VAL A 46 3.75 -0.13 -11.51
N GLY A 47 4.32 -0.26 -10.30
CA GLY A 47 4.77 0.87 -9.49
C GLY A 47 6.20 1.34 -9.75
N GLU A 48 7.00 0.58 -10.47
CA GLU A 48 8.44 0.85 -10.62
C GLU A 48 8.72 2.17 -11.32
N GLN A 49 8.02 2.48 -12.40
CA GLN A 49 8.15 3.76 -13.11
C GLN A 49 7.82 4.96 -12.20
N ARG A 50 6.86 4.80 -11.29
CA ARG A 50 6.52 5.84 -10.32
C ARG A 50 7.62 5.98 -9.28
N ILE A 51 8.17 4.87 -8.77
CA ILE A 51 9.29 4.88 -7.82
C ILE A 51 10.54 5.47 -8.47
N GLU A 52 10.84 5.15 -9.73
CA GLU A 52 11.94 5.74 -10.47
C GLU A 52 11.76 7.23 -10.71
N ALA A 53 10.54 7.67 -11.08
CA ALA A 53 10.22 9.09 -11.23
C ALA A 53 10.37 9.84 -9.91
N ASP A 54 9.84 9.28 -8.82
CA ASP A 54 9.95 9.86 -7.48
C ASP A 54 11.41 9.90 -7.01
N ALA A 55 12.20 8.85 -7.27
CA ALA A 55 13.64 8.81 -6.96
C ALA A 55 14.44 9.82 -7.79
N LYS A 56 14.06 10.04 -9.05
CA LYS A 56 14.67 11.06 -9.92
C LYS A 56 14.34 12.46 -9.44
N ASN A 57 13.10 12.75 -9.14
CA ASN A 57 12.65 14.02 -8.56
C ASN A 57 13.33 14.27 -7.21
N PHE A 58 13.52 13.25 -6.38
CA PHE A 58 14.23 13.34 -5.12
C PHE A 58 15.73 13.66 -5.32
N ARG A 59 16.36 13.14 -6.38
CA ARG A 59 17.76 13.51 -6.72
C ARG A 59 17.90 14.96 -7.20
N GLU A 60 16.92 15.46 -7.94
CA GLU A 60 16.89 16.85 -8.42
C GLU A 60 16.58 17.85 -7.29
N SER A 61 15.85 17.42 -6.27
CA SER A 61 15.58 18.18 -5.04
C SER A 61 16.79 18.22 -4.07
N ARG A 62 17.92 17.62 -4.44
CA ARG A 62 19.10 17.60 -3.58
C ARG A 62 19.61 18.99 -3.32
N PHE A 63 19.42 19.40 -2.05
CA PHE A 63 20.19 20.46 -1.42
C PHE A 63 20.38 21.71 -2.29
N ASN A 64 19.36 22.53 -2.36
CA ASN A 64 19.55 23.92 -2.84
C ASN A 64 20.32 24.70 -1.75
N THR A 65 21.55 24.23 -1.47
CA THR A 65 22.47 24.97 -0.63
C THR A 65 23.12 26.07 -1.47
N ASP A 66 22.94 27.30 -1.07
CA ASP A 66 23.61 28.42 -1.69
C ASP A 66 25.11 28.36 -1.32
N PRO A 67 26.00 28.12 -2.29
CA PRO A 67 27.44 28.02 -2.01
C PRO A 67 28.07 29.36 -1.51
N ALA A 68 27.34 30.47 -1.67
CA ALA A 68 27.79 31.77 -1.18
C ALA A 68 27.35 32.06 0.28
N LYS A 69 26.43 31.22 0.83
CA LYS A 69 25.92 31.40 2.18
C LYS A 69 26.72 30.60 3.20
N THR A 70 27.11 31.26 4.28
CA THR A 70 27.66 30.60 5.47
C THR A 70 26.51 30.09 6.34
N TYR A 71 26.45 28.78 6.55
CA TYR A 71 25.41 28.13 7.35
C TYR A 71 25.88 27.99 8.80
N SER A 72 25.02 28.30 9.73
CA SER A 72 25.19 27.96 11.14
C SER A 72 24.93 26.47 11.39
N LEU A 73 25.44 25.94 12.52
CA LEU A 73 25.16 24.53 12.90
C LEU A 73 23.65 24.24 12.97
N GLY A 74 22.85 25.15 13.56
CA GLY A 74 21.40 24.98 13.64
C GLY A 74 20.73 24.90 12.27
N GLU A 75 21.09 25.77 11.32
CA GLU A 75 20.55 25.73 9.96
C GLU A 75 20.92 24.43 9.23
N LEU A 76 22.14 23.89 9.47
CA LEU A 76 22.54 22.60 8.89
C LEU A 76 21.77 21.43 9.48
N ILE A 77 21.47 21.46 10.78
CA ILE A 77 20.63 20.47 11.44
C ILE A 77 19.21 20.51 10.83
N ASP A 78 18.60 21.68 10.70
CA ASP A 78 17.25 21.84 10.12
C ASP A 78 17.20 21.31 8.68
N VAL A 79 18.22 21.59 7.86
CA VAL A 79 18.34 21.06 6.50
C VAL A 79 18.47 19.54 6.50
N ALA A 80 19.28 18.99 7.40
CA ALA A 80 19.48 17.55 7.51
C ALA A 80 18.19 16.85 7.96
N GLU A 81 17.51 17.36 8.97
CA GLU A 81 16.25 16.78 9.48
C GLU A 81 15.17 16.72 8.40
N THR A 82 15.07 17.76 7.58
CA THR A 82 14.04 17.87 6.53
C THR A 82 14.37 17.04 5.29
N HIS A 83 15.63 16.84 4.96
CA HIS A 83 16.03 16.24 3.68
C HIS A 83 16.77 14.91 3.80
N ASN A 84 17.07 14.43 5.00
CA ASN A 84 17.79 13.17 5.16
C ASN A 84 16.89 11.96 4.84
N PRO A 85 17.31 11.10 3.90
CA PRO A 85 16.55 9.89 3.55
C PRO A 85 16.37 8.92 4.72
N GLU A 86 17.34 8.83 5.66
CA GLU A 86 17.25 7.94 6.82
C GLU A 86 16.12 8.35 7.76
N THR A 87 15.98 9.65 8.03
CA THR A 87 14.91 10.20 8.87
C THR A 87 13.55 9.94 8.22
N HIS A 88 13.46 10.19 6.90
CA HIS A 88 12.24 9.95 6.14
C HIS A 88 11.87 8.46 6.12
N PHE A 89 12.83 7.58 5.91
CA PHE A 89 12.60 6.13 5.93
C PHE A 89 12.13 5.64 7.31
N ALA A 90 12.76 6.10 8.39
CA ALA A 90 12.37 5.74 9.75
C ALA A 90 10.95 6.22 10.08
N TRP A 91 10.57 7.41 9.63
CA TRP A 91 9.22 7.95 9.76
C TRP A 91 8.18 7.12 9.00
N GLU A 92 8.44 6.79 7.72
CA GLU A 92 7.52 5.94 6.94
C GLU A 92 7.39 4.54 7.54
N ARG A 93 8.45 4.00 8.12
CA ARG A 93 8.38 2.74 8.85
C ARG A 93 7.48 2.83 10.08
N ALA A 94 7.58 3.91 10.85
CA ALA A 94 6.69 4.14 11.98
C ALA A 94 5.22 4.28 11.54
N ARG A 95 4.95 4.96 10.42
CA ARG A 95 3.62 5.02 9.81
C ARG A 95 3.10 3.67 9.37
N ALA A 96 3.95 2.84 8.78
CA ALA A 96 3.58 1.48 8.37
C ALA A 96 3.16 0.63 9.57
N GLN A 97 3.87 0.72 10.70
CA GLN A 97 3.47 0.03 11.93
C GLN A 97 2.15 0.58 12.51
N ALA A 98 1.94 1.90 12.44
CA ALA A 98 0.66 2.48 12.85
C ALA A 98 -0.52 1.99 11.97
N ALA A 99 -0.30 1.80 10.68
CA ALA A 99 -1.28 1.20 9.78
C ALA A 99 -1.52 -0.28 10.11
N ALA A 100 -0.45 -1.04 10.42
CA ALA A 100 -0.56 -2.44 10.86
C ALA A 100 -1.39 -2.59 12.14
N LEU A 101 -1.26 -1.66 13.09
CA LEU A 101 -2.15 -1.61 14.26
C LEU A 101 -3.61 -1.36 13.85
N GLY A 102 -3.87 -0.55 12.82
CA GLY A 102 -5.20 -0.36 12.24
C GLY A 102 -5.77 -1.68 11.69
N VAL A 103 -4.95 -2.46 11.00
CA VAL A 103 -5.32 -3.80 10.50
C VAL A 103 -5.63 -4.75 11.67
N ALA A 104 -4.78 -4.80 12.70
CA ALA A 104 -5.05 -5.64 13.88
C ALA A 104 -6.37 -5.26 14.58
N ARG A 105 -6.71 -3.97 14.64
CA ARG A 105 -7.99 -3.50 15.19
C ARG A 105 -9.19 -3.84 14.30
N SER A 106 -9.00 -3.98 12.99
CA SER A 106 -10.08 -4.34 12.08
C SER A 106 -10.67 -5.72 12.37
N GLU A 107 -9.90 -6.62 13.00
CA GLU A 107 -10.38 -7.93 13.44
C GLU A 107 -11.47 -7.88 14.52
N LEU A 108 -11.67 -6.72 15.15
CA LEU A 108 -12.79 -6.49 16.08
C LEU A 108 -14.13 -6.31 15.38
N PHE A 109 -14.11 -6.08 14.07
CA PHE A 109 -15.31 -5.86 13.26
C PHE A 109 -15.64 -7.07 12.39
N PRO A 110 -16.90 -7.24 12.00
CA PRO A 110 -17.28 -8.26 11.03
C PRO A 110 -16.68 -7.94 9.66
N THR A 111 -16.28 -8.97 8.93
CA THR A 111 -15.91 -8.88 7.53
C THR A 111 -17.09 -9.27 6.65
N LEU A 112 -17.38 -8.45 5.64
CA LEU A 112 -18.39 -8.68 4.65
C LEU A 112 -17.73 -8.90 3.30
N ALA A 113 -17.93 -10.07 2.71
CA ALA A 113 -17.45 -10.40 1.38
C ALA A 113 -18.64 -10.65 0.43
N ALA A 114 -18.54 -10.15 -0.79
CA ALA A 114 -19.48 -10.42 -1.86
C ALA A 114 -18.77 -11.19 -2.97
N ALA A 115 -19.33 -12.30 -3.39
CA ALA A 115 -18.81 -13.12 -4.48
C ALA A 115 -19.87 -13.31 -5.55
N ALA A 116 -19.47 -13.26 -6.81
CA ALA A 116 -20.29 -13.62 -7.95
C ALA A 116 -19.52 -14.63 -8.79
N LEU A 117 -20.12 -15.78 -9.01
CA LEU A 117 -19.55 -16.86 -9.80
C LEU A 117 -20.48 -17.14 -10.99
N SER A 118 -19.90 -17.26 -12.16
CA SER A 118 -20.59 -17.73 -13.36
C SER A 118 -19.84 -18.94 -13.91
N GLU A 119 -20.49 -20.06 -13.94
CA GLU A 119 -19.90 -21.33 -14.35
C GLU A 119 -20.75 -21.96 -15.44
N THR A 120 -20.09 -22.53 -16.44
CA THR A 120 -20.74 -23.31 -17.49
C THR A 120 -20.40 -24.78 -17.29
N ASN A 121 -21.38 -25.55 -16.85
CA ASN A 121 -21.23 -26.97 -16.59
C ASN A 121 -21.79 -27.78 -17.76
N ARG A 122 -21.01 -28.77 -18.18
CA ARG A 122 -21.42 -29.74 -19.17
C ARG A 122 -21.44 -31.11 -18.51
N GLU A 123 -22.63 -31.62 -18.32
CA GLU A 123 -22.87 -32.91 -17.67
C GLU A 123 -23.37 -33.97 -18.67
N GLU A 124 -22.84 -35.15 -18.53
CA GLU A 124 -23.30 -36.32 -19.28
C GLU A 124 -24.01 -37.28 -18.31
N THR A 125 -25.32 -37.40 -18.47
CA THR A 125 -26.13 -38.26 -17.63
C THR A 125 -26.54 -39.51 -18.44
N TYR A 126 -26.27 -40.67 -17.86
CA TYR A 126 -26.72 -41.96 -18.43
C TYR A 126 -28.14 -42.31 -17.97
N LEU A 127 -29.06 -42.33 -18.93
CA LEU A 127 -30.44 -42.71 -18.68
C LEU A 127 -30.80 -44.00 -19.47
N GLY A 128 -30.71 -45.11 -18.78
CA GLY A 128 -31.06 -46.44 -19.32
C GLY A 128 -30.08 -46.92 -20.40
N THR A 129 -30.28 -46.62 -21.66
CA THR A 129 -29.46 -47.07 -22.78
C THR A 129 -28.80 -45.93 -23.57
N ARG A 130 -28.97 -44.69 -23.17
CA ARG A 130 -28.46 -43.51 -23.88
C ARG A 130 -27.78 -42.52 -22.98
N PHE A 131 -26.73 -41.89 -23.47
CA PHE A 131 -26.09 -40.72 -22.85
C PHE A 131 -26.81 -39.45 -23.31
N TYR A 132 -27.19 -38.63 -22.34
CA TYR A 132 -27.70 -37.29 -22.59
C TYR A 132 -26.67 -36.29 -22.11
N ARG A 133 -26.24 -35.42 -23.03
CA ARG A 133 -25.33 -34.33 -22.73
C ARG A 133 -26.13 -33.06 -22.56
N GLN A 134 -26.05 -32.51 -21.36
CA GLN A 134 -26.66 -31.21 -21.04
C GLN A 134 -25.57 -30.18 -20.76
N THR A 135 -25.78 -28.97 -21.24
CA THR A 135 -24.95 -27.83 -20.91
C THR A 135 -25.84 -26.83 -20.24
N PHE A 136 -25.53 -26.49 -19.00
CA PHE A 136 -26.22 -25.45 -18.25
C PHE A 136 -25.25 -24.44 -17.71
N GLN A 137 -25.73 -23.22 -17.57
CA GLN A 137 -24.96 -22.11 -17.05
C GLN A 137 -25.52 -21.79 -15.66
N ASP A 138 -24.64 -21.91 -14.67
CA ASP A 138 -24.92 -21.52 -13.29
C ASP A 138 -24.41 -20.12 -13.02
N PHE A 139 -25.24 -19.33 -12.37
CA PHE A 139 -24.88 -18.03 -11.89
C PHE A 139 -25.21 -17.92 -10.40
N GLN A 140 -24.18 -17.79 -9.57
CA GLN A 140 -24.32 -17.68 -8.13
C GLN A 140 -23.84 -16.32 -7.66
N VAL A 141 -24.62 -15.71 -6.77
CA VAL A 141 -24.22 -14.51 -6.02
C VAL A 141 -24.31 -14.86 -4.54
N ALA A 142 -23.18 -14.71 -3.85
CA ALA A 142 -23.10 -14.97 -2.41
C ALA A 142 -22.68 -13.71 -1.67
N LEU A 143 -23.21 -13.54 -0.47
CA LEU A 143 -22.84 -12.50 0.48
C LEU A 143 -22.46 -13.20 1.78
N ASP A 144 -21.18 -13.15 2.14
CA ASP A 144 -20.64 -13.78 3.33
C ASP A 144 -20.35 -12.74 4.41
N LEU A 145 -20.94 -12.92 5.59
CA LEU A 145 -20.63 -12.16 6.78
C LEU A 145 -19.89 -13.06 7.77
N ASN A 146 -18.64 -12.73 8.06
CA ASN A 146 -17.84 -13.45 9.05
C ASN A 146 -17.54 -12.55 10.25
N TYR A 147 -17.88 -13.04 11.44
CA TYR A 147 -17.61 -12.33 12.69
C TYR A 147 -17.21 -13.31 13.80
N THR A 148 -16.02 -13.08 14.37
CA THR A 148 -15.55 -13.86 15.51
C THR A 148 -16.14 -13.32 16.80
N VAL A 149 -17.10 -14.01 17.38
CA VAL A 149 -17.80 -13.57 18.60
C VAL A 149 -16.91 -13.75 19.82
N PHE A 150 -16.15 -14.85 19.89
CA PHE A 150 -15.29 -15.15 21.03
C PHE A 150 -14.02 -15.88 20.59
N ASP A 151 -12.85 -15.47 21.12
CA ASP A 151 -11.53 -15.97 20.74
C ASP A 151 -10.55 -16.12 21.92
N PHE A 152 -11.06 -16.17 23.14
CA PHE A 152 -10.28 -16.31 24.36
C PHE A 152 -9.15 -15.27 24.54
N GLY A 153 -9.30 -14.07 23.95
CA GLY A 153 -8.37 -12.95 24.06
C GLY A 153 -7.29 -12.92 22.98
N ALA A 154 -7.36 -13.79 21.97
CA ALA A 154 -6.36 -13.83 20.90
C ALA A 154 -6.26 -12.49 20.14
N ARG A 155 -7.40 -11.84 19.80
CA ARG A 155 -7.42 -10.51 19.17
C ARG A 155 -6.84 -9.43 20.08
N ALA A 156 -7.16 -9.49 21.37
CA ALA A 156 -6.60 -8.53 22.34
C ALA A 156 -5.08 -8.64 22.43
N GLY A 157 -4.54 -9.88 22.40
CA GLY A 157 -3.11 -10.14 22.35
C GLY A 157 -2.46 -9.57 21.08
N ARG A 158 -3.04 -9.82 19.89
CA ARG A 158 -2.53 -9.27 18.61
C ARG A 158 -2.55 -7.75 18.56
N ILE A 159 -3.59 -7.11 19.12
CA ILE A 159 -3.67 -5.65 19.20
C ILE A 159 -2.63 -5.10 20.17
N ALA A 160 -2.38 -5.79 21.30
CA ALA A 160 -1.35 -5.38 22.25
C ALA A 160 0.05 -5.50 21.64
N ASP A 161 0.32 -6.57 20.91
CA ASP A 161 1.55 -6.78 20.15
C ASP A 161 1.76 -5.67 19.11
N ALA A 162 0.78 -5.43 18.25
CA ALA A 162 0.84 -4.36 17.26
C ALA A 162 1.04 -2.95 17.88
N ARG A 163 0.53 -2.70 19.09
CA ARG A 163 0.81 -1.45 19.83
C ARG A 163 2.26 -1.37 20.28
N ALA A 164 2.83 -2.48 20.76
CA ALA A 164 4.23 -2.55 21.16
C ALA A 164 5.15 -2.31 19.96
N GLU A 165 4.80 -2.85 18.78
CA GLU A 165 5.54 -2.62 17.53
C GLU A 165 5.50 -1.13 17.09
N VAL A 166 4.36 -0.45 17.21
CA VAL A 166 4.28 0.99 16.96
C VAL A 166 5.21 1.76 17.90
N LEU A 167 5.22 1.41 19.19
CA LEU A 167 6.08 2.05 20.17
C LEU A 167 7.55 1.81 19.85
N ALA A 168 7.93 0.59 19.51
CA ALA A 168 9.28 0.24 19.09
C ALA A 168 9.73 1.03 17.85
N ALA A 169 8.86 1.14 16.83
CA ALA A 169 9.14 1.91 15.64
C ALA A 169 9.32 3.41 15.93
N ASN A 170 8.56 3.98 16.85
CA ASN A 170 8.72 5.36 17.30
C ASN A 170 10.06 5.59 18.01
N PHE A 171 10.51 4.63 18.82
CA PHE A 171 11.84 4.71 19.44
C PHE A 171 12.97 4.64 18.40
N VAL A 172 12.84 3.77 17.40
CA VAL A 172 13.80 3.69 16.28
C VAL A 172 13.82 5.00 15.49
N PHE A 173 12.67 5.62 15.24
CA PHE A 173 12.60 6.93 14.59
C PHE A 173 13.34 8.00 15.42
N ASN A 174 13.08 8.09 16.71
CA ASN A 174 13.73 9.05 17.60
C ASN A 174 15.25 8.81 17.71
N ASP A 175 15.70 7.55 17.64
CA ASP A 175 17.13 7.21 17.64
C ASP A 175 17.79 7.64 16.33
N THR A 176 17.14 7.37 15.21
CA THR A 176 17.61 7.80 13.89
C THR A 176 17.73 9.33 13.83
N HIS A 177 16.75 10.06 14.34
CA HIS A 177 16.75 11.50 14.39
C HIS A 177 17.97 12.04 15.18
N ARG A 178 18.21 11.55 16.39
CA ARG A 178 19.37 11.92 17.19
C ARG A 178 20.71 11.58 16.52
N ARG A 179 20.77 10.43 15.84
CA ARG A 179 21.99 10.01 15.12
C ARG A 179 22.30 10.95 13.96
N VAL A 180 21.28 11.39 13.21
CA VAL A 180 21.46 12.36 12.12
C VAL A 180 21.96 13.69 12.66
N ILE A 181 21.40 14.22 13.74
CA ILE A 181 21.88 15.44 14.41
C ILE A 181 23.36 15.29 14.79
N TYR A 182 23.71 14.20 15.46
CA TYR A 182 25.08 13.92 15.88
C TYR A 182 26.06 13.86 14.70
N GLN A 183 25.67 13.25 13.58
CA GLN A 183 26.48 13.20 12.37
C GLN A 183 26.73 14.59 11.79
N VAL A 184 25.72 15.44 11.78
CA VAL A 184 25.86 16.84 11.32
C VAL A 184 26.78 17.62 12.23
N GLU A 185 26.63 17.51 13.56
CA GLU A 185 27.51 18.14 14.54
C GLU A 185 28.96 17.69 14.36
N GLN A 186 29.17 16.39 14.23
CA GLN A 186 30.50 15.83 14.04
C GLN A 186 31.16 16.38 12.75
N ALA A 187 30.43 16.38 11.63
CA ALA A 187 30.92 16.90 10.35
C ALA A 187 31.24 18.41 10.43
N TYR A 188 30.40 19.17 11.11
CA TYR A 188 30.60 20.61 11.31
C TYR A 188 31.88 20.91 12.08
N TYR A 189 32.10 20.24 13.23
CA TYR A 189 33.31 20.43 14.02
C TYR A 189 34.58 19.90 13.34
N GLN A 190 34.47 18.85 12.54
CA GLN A 190 35.58 18.39 11.69
C GLN A 190 35.97 19.42 10.65
N LEU A 191 35.00 20.08 10.02
CA LEU A 191 35.24 21.17 9.07
C LEU A 191 35.93 22.35 9.75
N LEU A 192 35.45 22.79 10.92
CA LEU A 192 36.07 23.88 11.68
C LEU A 192 37.50 23.55 12.09
N ASN A 193 37.78 22.32 12.52
CA ASN A 193 39.11 21.87 12.86
C ASN A 193 40.04 21.90 11.64
N ALA A 194 39.59 21.40 10.49
CA ALA A 194 40.36 21.42 9.24
C ALA A 194 40.66 22.84 8.79
N SER A 195 39.68 23.76 8.87
CA SER A 195 39.88 25.18 8.56
C SER A 195 40.92 25.84 9.49
N GLY A 196 40.83 25.56 10.80
CA GLY A 196 41.82 26.08 11.75
C GLY A 196 43.25 25.53 11.52
N GLN A 197 43.38 24.29 11.10
CA GLN A 197 44.70 23.71 10.71
C GLN A 197 45.25 24.38 9.45
N GLU A 198 44.40 24.65 8.47
CA GLU A 198 44.81 25.36 7.25
C GLU A 198 45.30 26.77 7.57
N ASP A 199 44.57 27.50 8.42
CA ASP A 199 44.98 28.87 8.84
C ASP A 199 46.30 28.83 9.61
N ALA A 200 46.49 27.87 10.50
CA ALA A 200 47.76 27.68 11.22
C ALA A 200 48.95 27.32 10.30
N ALA A 201 48.70 26.59 9.22
CA ALA A 201 49.73 26.21 8.25
C ALA A 201 50.10 27.37 7.30
N ARG A 202 49.24 28.36 7.15
CA ARG A 202 49.48 29.56 6.33
C ARG A 202 50.22 30.69 7.10
N ALA A 203 50.16 30.66 8.43
CA ALA A 203 50.81 31.62 9.32
C ALA A 203 52.29 31.27 9.53
#